data_645e66649ed30bb1ac1e3e9942c3a8ed
#
_entry.id   645e66649ed30bb1ac1e3e9942c3a8ed
#
_cell.length_a   1.000
_cell.length_b   1.000
_cell.length_c   1.000
_cell.angle_alpha   90.00
_cell.angle_beta   90.00
_cell.angle_gamma   90.00
#
_symmetry.space_group_name_H-M   'P 1'
#
loop_
_entity.id
_entity.type
_entity.pdbx_description
1 polymer ?
#
loop_
_entity_poly.entity_id
_entity_poly.type
_entity_poly.pdbx_seq_one_letter_code
_entity_poly.pdbx_strand_id
1 'polypeptide(L)'
;MTKILFDNLEIRQFRAFDYIKIDQLGHINLFLGKNNVGKSTLLEALCLHANLGSPQIIQWILNGRDEPGEERHGNAVDPTVWSLFHSHPPLERIKDSIQIGRVDSPDSALSLSIAWLRKTNDMEAYGDFTDKSDYGGDVQAGRQYVEDGSPEATDSEGLIPALIVKSGSMRRVLRLDEAFDDICRRWNLQTRSYRDLATPCVHVGPGGLDDTGLWSLWEKVVLTDAKKDVIDAMRIIAPETDDFALLHPRGRVSSLRLRVKDREGSVPIKTMGDGMNRLFGLSMALACSKGGILLVDEIENGIHWSVLPEVWKFIVKVAKRLEVQVFATTHSNDCLKAFQMGTKGDPLLNGVAVRIEKKNGEFGVEIFDEKRLALIMKEEIEIR
;
A
#
# COMPACT_ATOMS: atom_id res chain seq x y z
N MET A 1 -16.84 3.08 -18.66
CA MET A 1 -16.17 1.87 -18.14
C MET A 1 -15.29 2.32 -16.99
N THR A 2 -15.45 1.76 -15.82
CA THR A 2 -14.60 2.05 -14.66
C THR A 2 -13.19 1.59 -14.97
N LYS A 3 -12.19 2.45 -14.79
CA LYS A 3 -10.78 2.18 -15.12
C LYS A 3 -10.22 1.16 -14.10
N ILE A 4 -9.82 -0.01 -14.57
CA ILE A 4 -9.01 -0.96 -13.78
C ILE A 4 -7.55 -0.52 -13.90
N LEU A 5 -6.88 -0.28 -12.79
CA LEU A 5 -5.47 0.13 -12.74
C LEU A 5 -4.55 -1.08 -12.89
N PHE A 6 -4.90 -2.18 -12.24
CA PHE A 6 -4.23 -3.47 -12.35
C PHE A 6 -5.26 -4.53 -12.76
N ASP A 7 -5.19 -5.02 -13.99
CA ASP A 7 -5.93 -6.16 -14.49
C ASP A 7 -5.17 -7.48 -14.32
N ASN A 8 -3.86 -7.38 -14.09
CA ASN A 8 -2.94 -8.44 -13.72
C ASN A 8 -1.80 -7.85 -12.86
N LEU A 9 -0.99 -8.70 -12.24
CA LEU A 9 0.12 -8.27 -11.36
C LEU A 9 1.27 -9.26 -11.42
N GLU A 10 2.48 -8.74 -11.52
CA GLU A 10 3.72 -9.48 -11.38
C GLU A 10 4.59 -8.82 -10.31
N ILE A 11 5.15 -9.64 -9.42
CA ILE A 11 6.09 -9.21 -8.38
C ILE A 11 7.30 -10.12 -8.43
N ARG A 12 8.50 -9.55 -8.49
CA ARG A 12 9.78 -10.26 -8.46
C ARG A 12 10.68 -9.71 -7.36
N GLN A 13 11.39 -10.60 -6.68
CA GLN A 13 12.43 -10.30 -5.69
C GLN A 13 12.01 -9.39 -4.55
N PHE A 14 10.72 -9.42 -4.17
CA PHE A 14 10.19 -8.57 -3.11
C PHE A 14 9.78 -9.37 -1.88
N ARG A 15 10.50 -9.23 -0.78
CA ARG A 15 10.21 -9.83 0.54
C ARG A 15 9.93 -11.33 0.47
N ALA A 16 8.65 -11.72 0.73
CA ALA A 16 8.23 -13.13 0.67
C ALA A 16 8.35 -13.72 -0.75
N PHE A 17 8.28 -12.89 -1.78
CA PHE A 17 8.18 -13.33 -3.16
C PHE A 17 9.53 -13.29 -3.88
N ASP A 18 10.05 -14.46 -4.25
CA ASP A 18 11.02 -14.57 -5.34
C ASP A 18 10.32 -14.19 -6.65
N TYR A 19 9.19 -14.86 -6.92
CA TYR A 19 8.34 -14.61 -8.06
C TYR A 19 6.88 -14.95 -7.75
N ILE A 20 5.97 -14.05 -8.09
CA ILE A 20 4.54 -14.33 -8.13
C ILE A 20 3.89 -13.61 -9.31
N LYS A 21 2.95 -14.29 -9.97
CA LYS A 21 2.17 -13.75 -11.07
C LYS A 21 0.70 -14.03 -10.86
N ILE A 22 -0.12 -12.98 -11.02
CA ILE A 22 -1.58 -13.03 -10.94
C ILE A 22 -2.13 -12.57 -12.28
N ASP A 23 -2.66 -13.47 -13.08
CA ASP A 23 -3.05 -13.21 -14.47
C ASP A 23 -4.35 -12.41 -14.60
N GLN A 24 -5.20 -12.42 -13.58
CA GLN A 24 -6.49 -11.73 -13.62
C GLN A 24 -6.83 -11.08 -12.28
N LEU A 25 -7.11 -9.79 -12.35
CA LEU A 25 -7.63 -8.96 -11.26
C LEU A 25 -8.87 -8.22 -11.73
N GLY A 26 -9.76 -7.91 -10.78
CA GLY A 26 -11.00 -7.18 -11.02
C GLY A 26 -10.99 -5.81 -10.37
N HIS A 27 -12.16 -5.18 -10.29
CA HIS A 27 -12.33 -3.97 -9.50
C HIS A 27 -12.26 -4.22 -8.00
N ILE A 28 -12.79 -5.35 -7.57
CA ILE A 28 -12.80 -5.77 -6.17
C ILE A 28 -12.07 -7.10 -6.08
N ASN A 29 -10.96 -7.13 -5.37
CA ASN A 29 -10.09 -8.29 -5.26
C ASN A 29 -9.98 -8.73 -3.81
N LEU A 30 -10.17 -10.03 -3.55
CA LEU A 30 -10.03 -10.62 -2.24
C LEU A 30 -8.94 -11.69 -2.26
N PHE A 31 -7.85 -11.46 -1.56
CA PHE A 31 -6.73 -12.40 -1.45
C PHE A 31 -6.94 -13.34 -0.26
N LEU A 32 -6.87 -14.63 -0.57
CA LEU A 32 -7.06 -15.74 0.35
C LEU A 32 -5.76 -16.51 0.54
N GLY A 33 -5.64 -17.21 1.65
CA GLY A 33 -4.51 -18.11 1.91
C GLY A 33 -4.15 -18.15 3.38
N LYS A 34 -3.34 -19.13 3.75
CA LYS A 34 -2.85 -19.31 5.11
C LYS A 34 -2.05 -18.10 5.59
N ASN A 35 -1.84 -18.01 6.90
CA ASN A 35 -0.94 -17.01 7.45
C ASN A 35 0.47 -17.20 6.87
N ASN A 36 1.19 -16.12 6.71
CA ASN A 36 2.57 -16.09 6.22
C ASN A 36 2.77 -16.55 4.75
N VAL A 37 1.72 -16.55 3.91
CA VAL A 37 1.85 -16.80 2.46
C VAL A 37 2.12 -15.52 1.65
N GLY A 38 2.33 -14.37 2.30
CA GLY A 38 2.66 -13.12 1.62
C GLY A 38 1.47 -12.21 1.27
N LYS A 39 0.26 -12.43 1.81
CA LYS A 39 -0.90 -11.55 1.53
C LYS A 39 -0.63 -10.08 1.83
N SER A 40 -0.13 -9.76 3.02
CA SER A 40 0.25 -8.38 3.38
C SER A 40 1.40 -7.85 2.52
N THR A 41 2.38 -8.71 2.17
CA THR A 41 3.47 -8.37 1.25
C THR A 41 2.96 -7.95 -0.13
N LEU A 42 1.90 -8.61 -0.62
CA LEU A 42 1.26 -8.23 -1.88
C LEU A 42 0.64 -6.83 -1.80
N LEU A 43 -0.05 -6.50 -0.68
CA LEU A 43 -0.58 -5.16 -0.46
C LEU A 43 0.54 -4.12 -0.34
N GLU A 44 1.65 -4.43 0.35
CA GLU A 44 2.84 -3.58 0.43
C GLU A 44 3.43 -3.30 -0.96
N ALA A 45 3.51 -4.32 -1.83
CA ALA A 45 3.99 -4.16 -3.20
C ALA A 45 3.09 -3.23 -4.02
N LEU A 46 1.77 -3.40 -3.94
CA LEU A 46 0.80 -2.51 -4.60
C LEU A 46 0.90 -1.07 -4.07
N CYS A 47 1.06 -0.90 -2.75
CA CYS A 47 1.25 0.42 -2.13
C CYS A 47 2.52 1.10 -2.62
N LEU A 48 3.61 0.35 -2.71
CA LEU A 48 4.91 0.84 -3.19
C LEU A 48 4.83 1.27 -4.65
N HIS A 49 4.19 0.45 -5.50
CA HIS A 49 3.98 0.78 -6.91
C HIS A 49 3.10 2.02 -7.09
N ALA A 50 1.95 2.09 -6.40
CA ALA A 50 1.02 3.21 -6.49
C ALA A 50 1.67 4.56 -6.12
N ASN A 51 2.64 4.53 -5.20
CA ASN A 51 3.38 5.69 -4.73
C ASN A 51 4.75 5.85 -5.41
N LEU A 52 4.98 5.17 -6.54
CA LEU A 52 6.20 5.27 -7.35
C LEU A 52 7.49 5.06 -6.53
N GLY A 53 7.47 4.14 -5.57
CA GLY A 53 8.63 3.84 -4.72
C GLY A 53 9.07 4.99 -3.83
N SER A 54 8.13 5.82 -3.34
CA SER A 54 8.48 6.97 -2.50
C SER A 54 9.19 6.54 -1.21
N PRO A 55 10.21 7.30 -0.74
CA PRO A 55 10.92 6.98 0.49
C PRO A 55 10.01 6.87 1.72
N GLN A 56 8.95 7.68 1.79
CA GLN A 56 7.99 7.64 2.89
C GLN A 56 7.26 6.29 2.96
N ILE A 57 6.90 5.73 1.80
CA ILE A 57 6.26 4.40 1.75
C ILE A 57 7.27 3.30 2.06
N ILE A 58 8.50 3.42 1.57
CA ILE A 58 9.58 2.50 1.94
C ILE A 58 9.77 2.51 3.46
N GLN A 59 9.91 3.68 4.06
CA GLN A 59 10.07 3.84 5.51
C GLN A 59 8.87 3.28 6.28
N TRP A 60 7.66 3.57 5.80
CA TRP A 60 6.44 3.03 6.41
C TRP A 60 6.41 1.49 6.38
N ILE A 61 6.79 0.86 5.25
CA ILE A 61 6.88 -0.59 5.11
C ILE A 61 7.92 -1.18 6.07
N LEU A 62 9.09 -0.55 6.19
CA LEU A 62 10.16 -0.99 7.10
C LEU A 62 9.73 -0.88 8.56
N ASN A 63 9.18 0.26 8.95
CA ASN A 63 8.70 0.51 10.33
C ASN A 63 7.55 -0.43 10.73
N GLY A 64 6.66 -0.75 9.79
CA GLY A 64 5.53 -1.64 10.05
C GLY A 64 5.89 -3.08 10.39
N ARG A 65 7.18 -3.45 10.24
CA ARG A 65 7.71 -4.79 10.56
C ARG A 65 8.83 -4.76 11.58
N ASP A 66 8.96 -3.66 12.32
CA ASP A 66 10.04 -3.47 13.29
C ASP A 66 11.44 -3.68 12.66
N GLU A 67 11.58 -3.27 11.40
CA GLU A 67 12.84 -3.30 10.65
C GLU A 67 13.45 -1.88 10.48
N PRO A 68 13.42 -0.99 11.49
CA PRO A 68 14.13 0.29 11.42
C PRO A 68 15.64 0.03 11.47
N GLY A 69 16.41 0.88 10.77
CA GLY A 69 17.86 0.79 10.79
C GLY A 69 18.44 0.88 12.21
N GLU A 70 19.48 0.13 12.48
CA GLU A 70 20.22 0.25 13.73
C GLU A 70 21.00 1.57 13.76
N GLU A 71 20.88 2.35 14.84
CA GLU A 71 21.75 3.49 15.11
C GLU A 71 23.17 2.96 15.38
N ARG A 72 24.02 2.95 14.36
CA ARG A 72 25.46 2.74 14.57
C ARG A 72 26.09 4.03 15.04
N HIS A 73 26.75 3.97 16.19
CA HIS A 73 27.48 5.07 16.82
C HIS A 73 28.36 5.80 15.79
N GLY A 74 27.92 7.00 15.40
CA GLY A 74 28.77 8.02 14.81
C GLY A 74 28.86 8.08 13.28
N ASN A 75 28.28 7.17 12.51
CA ASN A 75 28.19 7.24 11.03
C ASN A 75 26.85 6.72 10.55
N ALA A 76 26.41 7.29 9.44
CA ALA A 76 25.12 7.13 8.80
C ALA A 76 24.41 5.81 9.06
N VAL A 77 23.15 5.93 9.41
CA VAL A 77 22.18 4.86 9.59
C VAL A 77 22.18 4.00 8.35
N ASP A 78 22.47 2.72 8.52
CA ASP A 78 22.22 1.74 7.48
C ASP A 78 20.70 1.45 7.48
N PRO A 79 19.93 2.01 6.55
CA PRO A 79 18.52 1.65 6.46
C PRO A 79 18.46 0.17 6.10
N THR A 80 17.61 -0.58 6.79
CA THR A 80 17.38 -2.00 6.51
C THR A 80 16.70 -2.23 5.14
N VAL A 81 17.05 -1.41 4.15
CA VAL A 81 16.50 -1.47 2.79
C VAL A 81 16.70 -2.84 2.16
N TRP A 82 17.76 -3.58 2.53
CA TRP A 82 17.96 -4.96 2.06
C TRP A 82 16.80 -5.89 2.46
N SER A 83 16.05 -5.58 3.52
CA SER A 83 14.90 -6.39 3.95
C SER A 83 13.72 -6.33 2.98
N LEU A 84 13.71 -5.36 2.06
CA LEU A 84 12.75 -5.32 0.96
C LEU A 84 13.04 -6.39 -0.09
N PHE A 85 14.29 -6.83 -0.23
CA PHE A 85 14.69 -7.84 -1.22
C PHE A 85 14.40 -9.25 -0.72
N HIS A 86 14.06 -10.13 -1.64
CA HIS A 86 13.77 -11.53 -1.30
C HIS A 86 14.99 -12.18 -0.62
N SER A 87 14.73 -12.98 0.43
CA SER A 87 15.76 -13.63 1.25
C SER A 87 16.69 -12.70 2.04
N HIS A 88 16.43 -11.39 2.05
CA HIS A 88 17.16 -10.38 2.83
C HIS A 88 18.71 -10.48 2.69
N PRO A 89 19.26 -10.48 1.48
CA PRO A 89 20.70 -10.59 1.30
C PRO A 89 21.40 -9.30 1.74
N PRO A 90 22.67 -9.36 2.20
CA PRO A 90 23.49 -8.17 2.41
C PRO A 90 23.55 -7.30 1.14
N LEU A 91 23.64 -5.98 1.28
CA LEU A 91 23.59 -5.02 0.16
C LEU A 91 24.59 -5.38 -0.95
N GLU A 92 25.79 -5.83 -0.59
CA GLU A 92 26.87 -6.20 -1.53
C GLU A 92 26.52 -7.42 -2.39
N ARG A 93 25.57 -8.23 -1.97
CA ARG A 93 25.13 -9.45 -2.65
C ARG A 93 23.85 -9.25 -3.47
N ILE A 94 23.21 -8.09 -3.37
CA ILE A 94 22.00 -7.79 -4.15
C ILE A 94 22.39 -7.52 -5.59
N LYS A 95 22.05 -8.43 -6.49
CA LYS A 95 22.27 -8.31 -7.94
C LYS A 95 20.95 -8.12 -8.69
N ASP A 96 19.88 -8.68 -8.17
CA ASP A 96 18.56 -8.65 -8.79
C ASP A 96 17.79 -7.40 -8.35
N SER A 97 16.98 -6.87 -9.25
CA SER A 97 16.07 -5.78 -8.92
C SER A 97 14.72 -6.31 -8.46
N ILE A 98 14.12 -5.61 -7.48
CA ILE A 98 12.70 -5.75 -7.21
C ILE A 98 11.96 -5.21 -8.43
N GLN A 99 10.94 -5.94 -8.90
CA GLN A 99 10.05 -5.49 -9.96
C GLN A 99 8.60 -5.71 -9.53
N ILE A 100 7.78 -4.67 -9.68
CA ILE A 100 6.36 -4.68 -9.33
C ILE A 100 5.61 -3.97 -10.45
N GLY A 101 4.67 -4.64 -11.09
CA GLY A 101 3.89 -4.02 -12.17
C GLY A 101 2.95 -4.98 -12.85
N ARG A 102 2.42 -4.53 -13.99
CA ARG A 102 1.58 -5.37 -14.86
C ARG A 102 2.46 -6.23 -15.74
N VAL A 103 2.00 -7.45 -15.98
CA VAL A 103 2.71 -8.45 -16.81
C VAL A 103 2.91 -7.95 -18.25
N ASP A 104 1.90 -7.30 -18.79
CA ASP A 104 1.83 -6.83 -20.18
C ASP A 104 2.35 -5.41 -20.40
N SER A 105 2.87 -4.77 -19.34
CA SER A 105 3.40 -3.41 -19.41
C SER A 105 4.69 -3.27 -18.59
N PRO A 106 5.76 -4.01 -18.94
CA PRO A 106 7.00 -4.02 -18.16
C PRO A 106 7.67 -2.65 -18.08
N ASP A 107 7.49 -1.80 -19.10
CA ASP A 107 8.05 -0.44 -19.12
C ASP A 107 7.45 0.48 -18.05
N SER A 108 6.24 0.17 -17.56
CA SER A 108 5.57 0.92 -16.49
C SER A 108 5.79 0.30 -15.10
N ALA A 109 6.51 -0.82 -15.01
CA ALA A 109 6.79 -1.48 -13.75
C ALA A 109 7.67 -0.58 -12.86
N LEU A 110 7.39 -0.61 -11.56
CA LEU A 110 8.29 -0.08 -10.56
C LEU A 110 9.47 -1.04 -10.40
N SER A 111 10.69 -0.52 -10.53
CA SER A 111 11.91 -1.27 -10.29
C SER A 111 12.74 -0.60 -9.19
N LEU A 112 13.23 -1.41 -8.24
CA LEU A 112 14.17 -0.97 -7.22
C LEU A 112 15.43 -1.83 -7.32
N SER A 113 16.60 -1.20 -7.41
CA SER A 113 17.89 -1.89 -7.48
C SER A 113 18.93 -1.19 -6.62
N ILE A 114 19.92 -1.92 -6.14
CA ILE A 114 21.07 -1.35 -5.44
C ILE A 114 22.13 -0.97 -6.47
N ALA A 115 22.69 0.21 -6.30
CA ALA A 115 23.86 0.68 -7.06
C ALA A 115 24.90 1.22 -6.09
N TRP A 116 26.14 1.28 -6.54
CA TRP A 116 27.25 1.82 -5.80
C TRP A 116 27.76 3.07 -6.52
N LEU A 117 27.85 4.16 -5.78
CA LEU A 117 28.21 5.46 -6.31
C LEU A 117 29.63 5.83 -5.88
N ARG A 118 30.48 6.21 -6.84
CA ARG A 118 31.78 6.78 -6.57
C ARG A 118 31.72 8.29 -6.68
N LYS A 119 32.28 8.98 -5.69
CA LYS A 119 32.44 10.42 -5.72
C LYS A 119 33.50 10.78 -6.74
N THR A 120 33.17 11.62 -7.73
CA THR A 120 34.13 12.11 -8.73
C THR A 120 34.29 13.60 -8.61
N ASN A 121 35.50 14.09 -8.91
CA ASN A 121 35.81 15.50 -9.00
C ASN A 121 35.78 16.01 -10.46
N ASP A 122 35.57 15.11 -11.46
CA ASP A 122 35.63 15.48 -12.87
C ASP A 122 34.34 16.08 -13.37
N MET A 123 34.45 17.30 -13.94
CA MET A 123 33.33 18.02 -14.58
C MET A 123 32.86 17.35 -15.90
N GLU A 124 33.63 16.43 -16.47
CA GLU A 124 33.34 15.80 -17.76
C GLU A 124 32.46 14.54 -17.68
N ALA A 125 32.20 14.01 -16.48
CA ALA A 125 31.35 12.83 -16.28
C ALA A 125 29.83 13.15 -16.43
N TYR A 126 29.47 14.22 -17.13
CA TYR A 126 28.09 14.70 -17.36
C TYR A 126 27.29 13.85 -18.35
N GLY A 127 27.79 12.65 -18.73
CA GLY A 127 27.24 11.95 -19.91
C GLY A 127 25.85 11.34 -19.75
N ASP A 128 25.40 10.93 -18.54
CA ASP A 128 24.17 10.11 -18.44
C ASP A 128 23.19 10.50 -17.32
N PHE A 129 23.51 11.54 -16.55
CA PHE A 129 22.66 12.02 -15.45
C PHE A 129 22.07 13.42 -15.72
N THR A 130 21.80 13.74 -16.98
CA THR A 130 21.56 15.13 -17.44
C THR A 130 20.15 15.65 -17.26
N ASP A 131 19.27 14.96 -16.56
CA ASP A 131 18.03 15.60 -16.16
C ASP A 131 18.20 16.29 -14.80
N LYS A 132 18.31 17.62 -14.81
CA LYS A 132 18.39 18.43 -13.58
C LYS A 132 17.22 18.26 -12.64
N SER A 133 16.18 17.55 -13.08
CA SER A 133 15.01 17.16 -12.30
C SER A 133 15.24 15.91 -11.45
N ASP A 134 16.23 15.06 -11.79
CA ASP A 134 16.46 13.75 -11.15
C ASP A 134 17.32 13.82 -9.89
N TYR A 135 18.10 14.88 -9.74
CA TYR A 135 18.79 15.16 -8.47
C TYR A 135 17.91 16.02 -7.60
N GLY A 136 17.26 15.40 -6.65
CA GLY A 136 16.67 16.13 -5.57
C GLY A 136 17.68 17.04 -4.88
N GLY A 137 17.86 18.26 -5.41
CA GLY A 137 18.23 19.49 -4.76
C GLY A 137 19.54 19.61 -4.00
N ASP A 138 20.52 18.74 -4.10
CA ASP A 138 21.86 19.00 -3.57
C ASP A 138 22.88 19.26 -4.68
N VAL A 139 22.64 20.30 -5.47
CA VAL A 139 23.72 20.96 -6.22
C VAL A 139 24.44 21.89 -5.25
N GLN A 140 25.02 21.36 -4.17
CA GLN A 140 26.15 22.00 -3.56
C GLN A 140 27.33 21.78 -4.48
N ALA A 141 27.72 22.85 -5.13
CA ALA A 141 28.87 23.04 -5.99
C ALA A 141 29.88 21.86 -6.00
N GLY A 142 29.93 21.12 -7.09
CA GLY A 142 31.14 20.37 -7.46
C GLY A 142 31.26 18.92 -6.99
N ARG A 143 30.19 18.24 -6.54
CA ARG A 143 30.26 16.80 -6.20
C ARG A 143 29.39 15.99 -7.15
N GLN A 144 30.03 15.25 -8.03
CA GLN A 144 29.38 14.33 -8.95
C GLN A 144 29.57 12.90 -8.45
N TYR A 145 28.58 12.06 -8.72
CA TYR A 145 28.63 10.64 -8.45
C TYR A 145 28.47 9.88 -9.75
N VAL A 146 29.28 8.85 -9.93
CA VAL A 146 29.21 7.92 -11.06
C VAL A 146 28.76 6.57 -10.52
N GLU A 147 27.81 5.91 -11.22
CA GLU A 147 27.39 4.57 -10.92
C GLU A 147 28.58 3.64 -11.20
N ASP A 148 29.09 2.95 -10.18
CA ASP A 148 30.15 1.95 -10.29
C ASP A 148 29.53 0.57 -10.05
N GLY A 149 30.05 -0.48 -10.67
CA GLY A 149 29.54 -1.84 -10.51
C GLY A 149 29.58 -2.33 -9.06
N SER A 150 29.00 -3.51 -8.81
CA SER A 150 29.10 -4.14 -7.48
C SER A 150 30.54 -4.22 -7.01
N PRO A 151 30.89 -3.81 -5.79
CA PRO A 151 32.25 -3.88 -5.30
C PRO A 151 32.69 -5.35 -5.27
N GLU A 152 33.71 -5.71 -6.03
CA GLU A 152 34.48 -6.90 -5.69
C GLU A 152 35.12 -6.62 -4.33
N ALA A 153 35.11 -7.60 -3.43
CA ALA A 153 35.33 -7.48 -1.99
C ALA A 153 36.64 -6.76 -1.54
N THR A 154 37.45 -6.28 -2.45
CA THR A 154 38.75 -5.65 -2.22
C THR A 154 38.81 -4.14 -2.45
N ASP A 155 37.78 -3.50 -3.05
CA ASP A 155 37.89 -2.09 -3.51
C ASP A 155 36.73 -1.19 -3.03
N SER A 156 36.16 -1.47 -1.85
CA SER A 156 34.99 -0.75 -1.32
C SER A 156 35.29 0.63 -0.69
N GLU A 157 36.56 1.05 -0.60
CA GLU A 157 36.90 2.37 -0.07
C GLU A 157 36.38 3.49 -0.96
N GLY A 158 35.46 4.28 -0.41
CA GLY A 158 34.90 5.47 -1.06
C GLY A 158 33.63 5.23 -1.90
N LEU A 159 33.10 4.00 -1.93
CA LEU A 159 31.80 3.70 -2.56
C LEU A 159 30.64 3.99 -1.60
N ILE A 160 29.59 4.57 -2.14
CA ILE A 160 28.36 4.91 -1.40
C ILE A 160 27.22 4.05 -1.93
N PRO A 161 26.54 3.24 -1.10
CA PRO A 161 25.38 2.50 -1.54
C PRO A 161 24.20 3.44 -1.82
N ALA A 162 23.44 3.12 -2.86
CA ALA A 162 22.25 3.86 -3.24
C ALA A 162 21.13 2.93 -3.72
N LEU A 163 19.89 3.29 -3.42
CA LEU A 163 18.72 2.65 -3.98
C LEU A 163 18.29 3.43 -5.22
N ILE A 164 18.31 2.77 -6.36
CA ILE A 164 17.79 3.29 -7.62
C ILE A 164 16.34 2.90 -7.76
N VAL A 165 15.47 3.89 -7.89
CA VAL A 165 14.03 3.71 -8.12
C VAL A 165 13.69 4.13 -9.53
N LYS A 166 13.09 3.23 -10.33
CA LYS A 166 12.66 3.49 -11.72
C LYS A 166 11.17 3.16 -11.88
N SER A 167 10.44 4.00 -12.62
CA SER A 167 9.07 3.73 -13.05
C SER A 167 8.77 4.54 -14.31
N GLY A 168 8.56 3.86 -15.44
CA GLY A 168 8.48 4.51 -16.74
C GLY A 168 9.74 5.32 -17.05
N SER A 169 9.57 6.60 -17.38
CA SER A 169 10.69 7.53 -17.61
C SER A 169 11.32 8.08 -16.32
N MET A 170 10.68 7.84 -15.18
CA MET A 170 11.19 8.31 -13.89
C MET A 170 12.36 7.46 -13.44
N ARG A 171 13.48 8.10 -13.08
CA ARG A 171 14.63 7.46 -12.41
C ARG A 171 15.05 8.34 -11.22
N ARG A 172 15.27 7.72 -10.08
CA ARG A 172 15.69 8.43 -8.85
C ARG A 172 16.75 7.64 -8.14
N VAL A 173 17.62 8.37 -7.45
CA VAL A 173 18.74 7.84 -6.67
C VAL A 173 18.56 8.27 -5.22
N LEU A 174 18.41 7.29 -4.32
CA LEU A 174 18.32 7.51 -2.89
C LEU A 174 19.61 7.01 -2.26
N ARG A 175 20.45 7.92 -1.80
CA ARG A 175 21.73 7.56 -1.14
C ARG A 175 21.44 6.94 0.21
N LEU A 176 22.06 5.79 0.48
CA LEU A 176 21.85 5.04 1.71
C LEU A 176 22.88 5.36 2.81
N ASP A 177 23.81 6.29 2.56
CA ASP A 177 24.73 6.85 3.56
C ASP A 177 24.13 8.02 4.36
N GLU A 178 22.89 8.39 4.08
CA GLU A 178 22.17 9.45 4.76
C GLU A 178 21.00 8.88 5.59
N ALA A 179 20.61 9.60 6.66
CA ALA A 179 19.43 9.22 7.43
C ALA A 179 18.17 9.22 6.55
N PHE A 180 17.39 8.17 6.62
CA PHE A 180 16.20 8.00 5.78
C PHE A 180 15.16 9.11 6.02
N ASP A 181 15.09 9.65 7.24
CA ASP A 181 14.25 10.80 7.58
C ASP A 181 14.64 12.06 6.79
N ASP A 182 15.94 12.27 6.54
CA ASP A 182 16.42 13.41 5.76
C ASP A 182 16.11 13.23 4.27
N ILE A 183 16.22 12.00 3.77
CA ILE A 183 15.78 11.63 2.43
C ILE A 183 14.28 11.91 2.28
N CYS A 184 13.45 11.48 3.24
CA CYS A 184 12.01 11.72 3.25
C CYS A 184 11.66 13.20 3.30
N ARG A 185 12.35 14.01 4.11
CA ARG A 185 12.13 15.46 4.19
C ARG A 185 12.43 16.16 2.88
N ARG A 186 13.58 15.86 2.24
CA ARG A 186 13.95 16.44 0.94
C ARG A 186 12.95 16.04 -0.15
N TRP A 187 12.54 14.78 -0.18
CA TRP A 187 11.53 14.31 -1.09
C TRP A 187 10.25 15.14 -1.04
N ASN A 188 9.74 15.43 0.15
CA ASN A 188 8.52 16.24 0.33
C ASN A 188 8.65 17.67 -0.22
N LEU A 189 9.82 18.27 -0.17
CA LEU A 189 10.05 19.62 -0.65
C LEU A 189 10.09 19.70 -2.18
N GLN A 190 10.50 18.64 -2.84
CA GLN A 190 10.79 18.60 -4.27
C GLN A 190 9.67 18.03 -5.14
N THR A 191 8.73 17.29 -4.54
CA THR A 191 7.80 16.41 -5.26
C THR A 191 6.44 17.00 -5.58
N ARG A 192 6.26 18.33 -5.62
CA ARG A 192 4.97 18.91 -6.06
C ARG A 192 4.53 18.36 -7.42
N SER A 193 5.44 18.28 -8.39
CA SER A 193 5.16 17.77 -9.75
C SER A 193 4.95 16.27 -9.85
N TYR A 194 5.39 15.47 -8.89
CA TYR A 194 5.26 14.00 -8.92
C TYR A 194 4.08 13.45 -8.12
N ARG A 195 3.51 14.26 -7.22
CA ARG A 195 2.25 13.89 -6.54
C ARG A 195 1.10 13.69 -7.52
N ASP A 196 1.14 14.42 -8.64
CA ASP A 196 0.13 14.32 -9.70
C ASP A 196 0.28 13.03 -10.54
N LEU A 197 1.45 12.37 -10.48
CA LEU A 197 1.70 11.09 -11.16
C LEU A 197 1.41 9.87 -10.29
N ALA A 198 1.43 10.03 -8.97
CA ALA A 198 1.13 8.94 -8.05
C ALA A 198 -0.37 8.60 -8.09
N THR A 199 -0.67 7.31 -8.04
CA THR A 199 -2.05 6.84 -7.93
C THR A 199 -2.55 7.07 -6.50
N PRO A 200 -3.72 7.71 -6.28
CA PRO A 200 -4.30 7.79 -4.95
C PRO A 200 -4.38 6.40 -4.32
N CYS A 201 -3.74 6.22 -3.17
CA CYS A 201 -3.67 4.93 -2.51
C CYS A 201 -3.78 5.11 -1.01
N VAL A 202 -4.72 4.39 -0.40
CA VAL A 202 -4.86 4.34 1.06
C VAL A 202 -4.75 2.90 1.50
N HIS A 203 -3.91 2.66 2.50
CA HIS A 203 -3.73 1.35 3.14
C HIS A 203 -4.37 1.35 4.52
N VAL A 204 -5.16 0.32 4.79
CA VAL A 204 -5.78 0.05 6.09
C VAL A 204 -5.22 -1.27 6.61
N GLY A 205 -4.38 -1.20 7.64
CA GLY A 205 -3.78 -2.38 8.25
C GLY A 205 -4.77 -3.24 9.03
N PRO A 206 -4.34 -4.41 9.57
CA PRO A 206 -5.20 -5.32 10.35
C PRO A 206 -5.81 -4.65 11.57
N GLY A 207 -5.07 -3.74 12.23
CA GLY A 207 -5.55 -2.94 13.38
C GLY A 207 -6.45 -1.74 13.01
N GLY A 208 -6.70 -1.48 11.73
CA GLY A 208 -7.40 -0.29 11.26
C GLY A 208 -6.46 0.87 10.96
N LEU A 209 -7.02 2.07 10.97
CA LEU A 209 -6.25 3.32 10.90
C LEU A 209 -5.93 3.81 12.31
N ASP A 210 -4.70 4.20 12.52
CA ASP A 210 -4.31 4.91 13.74
C ASP A 210 -4.85 6.35 13.76
N ASP A 211 -4.70 7.04 14.89
CA ASP A 211 -5.18 8.41 15.04
C ASP A 211 -4.56 9.36 14.00
N THR A 212 -3.28 9.17 13.64
CA THR A 212 -2.57 9.99 12.64
C THR A 212 -3.14 9.76 11.24
N GLY A 213 -3.35 8.51 10.86
CA GLY A 213 -3.99 8.13 9.60
C GLY A 213 -5.41 8.70 9.49
N LEU A 214 -6.21 8.59 10.54
CA LEU A 214 -7.56 9.16 10.58
C LEU A 214 -7.55 10.68 10.40
N TRP A 215 -6.64 11.41 11.04
CA TRP A 215 -6.51 12.86 10.87
C TRP A 215 -6.16 13.24 9.43
N SER A 216 -5.23 12.54 8.82
CA SER A 216 -4.81 12.82 7.45
C SER A 216 -5.93 12.63 6.42
N LEU A 217 -6.87 11.72 6.70
CA LEU A 217 -8.05 11.49 5.85
C LEU A 217 -9.21 12.44 6.19
N TRP A 218 -9.34 12.85 7.46
CA TRP A 218 -10.40 13.73 7.93
C TRP A 218 -10.50 15.03 7.14
N GLU A 219 -9.38 15.72 6.96
CA GLU A 219 -9.33 16.99 6.23
C GLU A 219 -9.83 16.86 4.79
N LYS A 220 -9.62 15.68 4.17
CA LYS A 220 -10.05 15.40 2.79
C LYS A 220 -11.54 15.07 2.67
N VAL A 221 -12.20 14.71 3.76
CA VAL A 221 -13.59 14.22 3.77
C VAL A 221 -14.56 15.21 4.36
N VAL A 222 -14.18 15.91 5.43
CA VAL A 222 -15.11 16.66 6.32
C VAL A 222 -15.94 17.72 5.60
N LEU A 223 -15.40 18.39 4.59
CA LEU A 223 -16.07 19.46 3.83
C LEU A 223 -16.45 19.02 2.41
N THR A 224 -16.55 17.71 2.16
CA THR A 224 -16.87 17.16 0.85
C THR A 224 -18.11 16.27 0.91
N ASP A 225 -18.68 15.95 -0.25
CA ASP A 225 -19.78 14.98 -0.37
C ASP A 225 -19.41 13.57 0.12
N ALA A 226 -18.12 13.26 0.19
CA ALA A 226 -17.61 12.01 0.74
C ALA A 226 -18.00 11.79 2.21
N LYS A 227 -18.24 12.87 2.98
CA LYS A 227 -18.76 12.78 4.36
C LYS A 227 -20.07 12.01 4.44
N LYS A 228 -20.95 12.19 3.44
CA LYS A 228 -22.22 11.47 3.37
C LYS A 228 -22.02 9.97 3.22
N ASP A 229 -21.04 9.55 2.43
CA ASP A 229 -20.73 8.13 2.26
C ASP A 229 -20.27 7.48 3.54
N VAL A 230 -19.46 8.21 4.31
CA VAL A 230 -19.00 7.74 5.62
C VAL A 230 -20.18 7.59 6.59
N ILE A 231 -21.12 8.55 6.61
CA ILE A 231 -22.32 8.44 7.44
C ILE A 231 -23.17 7.23 7.02
N ASP A 232 -23.37 7.03 5.72
CA ASP A 232 -24.16 5.91 5.20
C ASP A 232 -23.51 4.56 5.53
N ALA A 233 -22.17 4.47 5.53
CA ALA A 233 -21.46 3.30 6.01
C ALA A 233 -21.74 3.00 7.48
N MET A 234 -21.66 4.01 8.32
CA MET A 234 -21.86 3.86 9.76
C MET A 234 -23.28 3.41 10.09
N ARG A 235 -24.26 3.80 9.28
CA ARG A 235 -25.66 3.37 9.42
C ARG A 235 -25.87 1.87 9.17
N ILE A 236 -24.91 1.17 8.60
CA ILE A 236 -24.97 -0.30 8.48
C ILE A 236 -24.97 -0.96 9.87
N ILE A 237 -24.20 -0.41 10.82
CA ILE A 237 -24.11 -0.93 12.19
C ILE A 237 -25.06 -0.17 13.13
N ALA A 238 -25.15 1.16 12.98
CA ALA A 238 -25.96 2.04 13.81
C ALA A 238 -26.87 2.90 12.92
N PRO A 239 -28.07 2.41 12.56
CA PRO A 239 -29.01 3.09 11.65
C PRO A 239 -29.40 4.51 12.08
N GLU A 240 -29.35 4.77 13.39
CA GLU A 240 -29.65 6.07 14.01
C GLU A 240 -28.50 7.09 13.90
N THR A 241 -27.37 6.74 13.28
CA THR A 241 -26.25 7.69 13.08
C THR A 241 -26.71 8.88 12.23
N ASP A 242 -26.58 10.08 12.77
CA ASP A 242 -26.95 11.32 12.11
C ASP A 242 -25.74 12.04 11.50
N ASP A 243 -24.69 12.24 12.31
CA ASP A 243 -23.47 12.94 11.90
C ASP A 243 -22.28 12.47 12.74
N PHE A 244 -21.08 12.90 12.34
CA PHE A 244 -19.85 12.64 13.10
C PHE A 244 -18.89 13.83 13.03
N ALA A 245 -18.07 13.94 14.06
CA ALA A 245 -17.01 14.94 14.13
C ALA A 245 -15.76 14.37 14.82
N LEU A 246 -14.60 14.75 14.30
CA LEU A 246 -13.33 14.50 14.96
C LEU A 246 -13.02 15.73 15.82
N LEU A 247 -13.00 15.57 17.14
CA LEU A 247 -12.74 16.63 18.08
C LEU A 247 -11.34 16.50 18.64
N HIS A 248 -10.67 17.64 18.77
CA HIS A 248 -9.37 17.74 19.43
C HIS A 248 -9.51 18.52 20.74
N PRO A 249 -9.88 17.87 21.85
CA PRO A 249 -10.01 18.55 23.14
C PRO A 249 -8.65 19.05 23.59
N ARG A 250 -8.59 20.27 24.14
CA ARG A 250 -7.33 20.87 24.62
C ARG A 250 -6.59 19.90 25.55
N GLY A 251 -5.36 19.51 25.17
CA GLY A 251 -4.49 18.65 25.96
C GLY A 251 -4.88 17.17 26.03
N ARG A 252 -5.77 16.69 25.17
CA ARG A 252 -6.19 15.28 25.12
C ARG A 252 -6.04 14.71 23.69
N VAL A 253 -5.99 13.38 23.62
CA VAL A 253 -6.03 12.63 22.37
C VAL A 253 -7.31 12.97 21.61
N SER A 254 -7.19 13.08 20.31
CA SER A 254 -8.33 13.30 19.39
C SER A 254 -9.41 12.25 19.61
N SER A 255 -10.66 12.69 19.61
CA SER A 255 -11.81 11.82 19.83
C SER A 255 -12.79 11.93 18.69
N LEU A 256 -13.01 10.83 18.01
CA LEU A 256 -14.10 10.71 17.04
C LEU A 256 -15.42 10.52 17.80
N ARG A 257 -16.36 11.37 17.52
CA ARG A 257 -17.68 11.37 18.18
C ARG A 257 -18.80 11.31 17.14
N LEU A 258 -19.83 10.55 17.47
CA LEU A 258 -21.03 10.39 16.68
C LEU A 258 -22.17 11.18 17.29
N ARG A 259 -22.95 11.84 16.44
CA ARG A 259 -24.30 12.31 16.77
C ARG A 259 -25.29 11.23 16.36
N VAL A 260 -26.12 10.83 17.32
CA VAL A 260 -27.14 9.81 17.17
C VAL A 260 -28.51 10.51 17.26
N LYS A 261 -29.46 10.14 16.40
CA LYS A 261 -30.80 10.67 16.41
C LYS A 261 -31.47 10.44 17.77
N ASP A 262 -32.34 11.34 18.18
CA ASP A 262 -33.14 11.27 19.42
C ASP A 262 -32.29 11.16 20.72
N ARG A 263 -30.98 11.48 20.64
CA ARG A 263 -30.10 11.54 21.80
C ARG A 263 -29.44 12.89 21.93
N GLU A 264 -29.53 13.49 23.12
CA GLU A 264 -28.81 14.73 23.41
C GLU A 264 -27.30 14.46 23.49
N GLY A 265 -26.52 15.33 22.83
CA GLY A 265 -25.04 15.26 22.82
C GLY A 265 -24.46 14.30 21.78
N SER A 266 -23.20 13.93 21.97
CA SER A 266 -22.45 13.06 21.06
C SER A 266 -21.78 11.93 21.83
N VAL A 267 -21.61 10.78 21.17
CA VAL A 267 -21.04 9.55 21.75
C VAL A 267 -19.67 9.30 21.17
N PRO A 268 -18.63 8.96 21.96
CA PRO A 268 -17.35 8.52 21.41
C PRO A 268 -17.55 7.23 20.60
N ILE A 269 -16.97 7.16 19.40
CA ILE A 269 -17.11 5.96 18.53
C ILE A 269 -16.60 4.69 19.21
N LYS A 270 -15.53 4.81 20.01
CA LYS A 270 -14.94 3.68 20.75
C LYS A 270 -15.93 3.02 21.73
N THR A 271 -16.97 3.73 22.15
CA THR A 271 -18.04 3.15 23.01
C THR A 271 -19.08 2.36 22.23
N MET A 272 -19.05 2.43 20.91
CA MET A 272 -19.96 1.67 20.02
C MET A 272 -19.35 0.35 19.50
N GLY A 273 -18.17 0.00 20.00
CA GLY A 273 -17.47 -1.23 19.67
C GLY A 273 -16.48 -1.10 18.49
N ASP A 274 -15.62 -2.10 18.37
CA ASP A 274 -14.53 -2.12 17.39
C ASP A 274 -15.03 -2.16 15.95
N GLY A 275 -16.15 -2.84 15.69
CA GLY A 275 -16.75 -2.91 14.36
C GLY A 275 -17.14 -1.54 13.81
N MET A 276 -17.69 -0.65 14.66
CA MET A 276 -18.01 0.72 14.26
C MET A 276 -16.74 1.52 13.93
N ASN A 277 -15.72 1.40 14.75
CA ASN A 277 -14.44 2.08 14.53
C ASN A 277 -13.77 1.58 13.23
N ARG A 278 -13.80 0.27 13.00
CA ARG A 278 -13.26 -0.35 11.77
C ARG A 278 -14.01 0.12 10.52
N LEU A 279 -15.34 0.11 10.54
CA LEU A 279 -16.17 0.54 9.42
C LEU A 279 -15.99 2.03 9.11
N PHE A 280 -15.84 2.85 10.14
CA PHE A 280 -15.51 4.26 9.96
C PHE A 280 -14.19 4.44 9.24
N GLY A 281 -13.12 3.78 9.70
CA GLY A 281 -11.80 3.83 9.06
C GLY A 281 -11.82 3.37 7.60
N LEU A 282 -12.52 2.25 7.32
CA LEU A 282 -12.69 1.73 5.96
C LEU A 282 -13.44 2.71 5.04
N SER A 283 -14.50 3.33 5.53
CA SER A 283 -15.30 4.28 4.74
C SER A 283 -14.53 5.57 4.45
N MET A 284 -13.76 6.07 5.41
CA MET A 284 -12.85 7.20 5.23
C MET A 284 -11.76 6.89 4.19
N ALA A 285 -11.12 5.72 4.31
CA ALA A 285 -10.08 5.26 3.40
C ALA A 285 -10.62 5.12 1.96
N LEU A 286 -11.80 4.52 1.81
CA LEU A 286 -12.45 4.35 0.51
C LEU A 286 -12.78 5.71 -0.14
N ALA A 287 -13.32 6.64 0.64
CA ALA A 287 -13.61 8.00 0.17
C ALA A 287 -12.37 8.75 -0.31
N CYS A 288 -11.24 8.57 0.38
CA CYS A 288 -9.96 9.21 0.04
C CYS A 288 -9.19 8.51 -1.09
N SER A 289 -9.61 7.33 -1.53
CA SER A 289 -8.99 6.56 -2.62
C SER A 289 -9.60 6.86 -3.99
N LYS A 290 -10.42 7.89 -4.15
CA LYS A 290 -11.12 8.23 -5.40
C LYS A 290 -10.18 8.24 -6.60
N GLY A 291 -10.55 7.47 -7.65
CA GLY A 291 -9.76 7.31 -8.88
C GLY A 291 -8.48 6.48 -8.73
N GLY A 292 -8.30 5.82 -7.58
CA GLY A 292 -7.09 5.09 -7.23
C GLY A 292 -7.35 3.72 -6.61
N ILE A 293 -6.61 3.40 -5.53
CA ILE A 293 -6.54 2.07 -4.94
C ILE A 293 -6.85 2.14 -3.44
N LEU A 294 -7.69 1.23 -2.97
CA LEU A 294 -7.86 0.93 -1.55
C LEU A 294 -7.23 -0.43 -1.23
N LEU A 295 -6.32 -0.45 -0.29
CA LEU A 295 -5.66 -1.66 0.23
C LEU A 295 -6.15 -1.92 1.65
N VAL A 296 -6.67 -3.13 1.92
CA VAL A 296 -7.21 -3.48 3.23
C VAL A 296 -6.64 -4.82 3.69
N ASP A 297 -5.87 -4.82 4.75
CA ASP A 297 -5.38 -6.06 5.34
C ASP A 297 -6.37 -6.57 6.39
N GLU A 298 -6.69 -7.88 6.31
CA GLU A 298 -7.65 -8.55 7.18
C GLU A 298 -8.96 -7.77 7.34
N ILE A 299 -9.70 -7.64 6.25
CA ILE A 299 -10.87 -6.75 6.15
C ILE A 299 -11.96 -7.07 7.19
N GLU A 300 -12.07 -8.33 7.59
CA GLU A 300 -13.05 -8.80 8.58
C GLU A 300 -12.74 -8.40 10.03
N ASN A 301 -11.49 -8.00 10.34
CA ASN A 301 -11.08 -7.74 11.70
C ASN A 301 -11.97 -6.69 12.39
N GLY A 302 -12.45 -7.04 13.58
CA GLY A 302 -13.33 -6.18 14.37
C GLY A 302 -14.78 -6.11 13.87
N ILE A 303 -15.12 -6.71 12.72
CA ILE A 303 -16.47 -6.69 12.15
C ILE A 303 -17.15 -8.04 12.41
N HIS A 304 -18.35 -8.00 13.00
CA HIS A 304 -19.12 -9.22 13.22
C HIS A 304 -19.54 -9.83 11.88
N TRP A 305 -19.43 -11.15 11.76
CA TRP A 305 -19.69 -11.90 10.51
C TRP A 305 -21.07 -11.60 9.87
N SER A 306 -22.10 -11.37 10.68
CA SER A 306 -23.46 -11.09 10.17
C SER A 306 -23.58 -9.75 9.44
N VAL A 307 -22.64 -8.82 9.66
CA VAL A 307 -22.66 -7.49 9.06
C VAL A 307 -21.77 -7.43 7.80
N LEU A 308 -20.84 -8.38 7.66
CA LEU A 308 -19.91 -8.42 6.53
C LEU A 308 -20.58 -8.34 5.14
N PRO A 309 -21.72 -9.02 4.88
CA PRO A 309 -22.39 -8.91 3.57
C PRO A 309 -22.79 -7.48 3.24
N GLU A 310 -23.31 -6.71 4.20
CA GLU A 310 -23.73 -5.32 4.00
C GLU A 310 -22.51 -4.40 3.84
N VAL A 311 -21.42 -4.68 4.57
CA VAL A 311 -20.14 -3.97 4.41
C VAL A 311 -19.58 -4.17 2.99
N TRP A 312 -19.59 -5.39 2.46
CA TRP A 312 -19.16 -5.65 1.09
C TRP A 312 -20.06 -4.97 0.06
N LYS A 313 -21.38 -5.01 0.21
CA LYS A 313 -22.31 -4.27 -0.67
C LYS A 313 -22.01 -2.77 -0.67
N PHE A 314 -21.73 -2.20 0.51
CA PHE A 314 -21.35 -0.80 0.65
C PHE A 314 -20.02 -0.51 -0.10
N ILE A 315 -18.97 -1.31 0.15
CA ILE A 315 -17.66 -1.17 -0.51
C ILE A 315 -17.82 -1.21 -2.03
N VAL A 316 -18.51 -2.22 -2.55
CA VAL A 316 -18.78 -2.40 -3.98
C VAL A 316 -19.48 -1.18 -4.57
N LYS A 317 -20.56 -0.71 -3.93
CA LYS A 317 -21.33 0.44 -4.38
C LYS A 317 -20.50 1.73 -4.43
N VAL A 318 -19.71 1.99 -3.38
CA VAL A 318 -18.93 3.23 -3.27
C VAL A 318 -17.68 3.16 -4.15
N ALA A 319 -17.00 2.02 -4.20
CA ALA A 319 -15.84 1.80 -5.06
C ALA A 319 -16.19 2.04 -6.54
N LYS A 320 -17.35 1.52 -7.00
CA LYS A 320 -17.86 1.79 -8.35
C LYS A 320 -18.06 3.27 -8.63
N ARG A 321 -18.71 3.99 -7.71
CA ARG A 321 -19.03 5.40 -7.88
C ARG A 321 -17.79 6.29 -7.84
N LEU A 322 -16.82 5.94 -7.00
CA LEU A 322 -15.57 6.70 -6.84
C LEU A 322 -14.45 6.23 -7.76
N GLU A 323 -14.70 5.22 -8.60
CA GLU A 323 -13.69 4.59 -9.49
C GLU A 323 -12.48 4.07 -8.73
N VAL A 324 -12.70 3.41 -7.59
CA VAL A 324 -11.67 2.83 -6.73
C VAL A 324 -11.50 1.36 -7.02
N GLN A 325 -10.28 0.91 -7.28
CA GLN A 325 -9.95 -0.51 -7.30
C GLN A 325 -9.60 -0.96 -5.88
N VAL A 326 -10.24 -2.04 -5.40
CA VAL A 326 -10.07 -2.53 -4.03
C VAL A 326 -9.28 -3.83 -4.02
N PHE A 327 -8.32 -3.90 -3.11
CA PHE A 327 -7.54 -5.10 -2.82
C PHE A 327 -7.63 -5.37 -1.32
N ALA A 328 -8.27 -6.44 -0.95
CA ALA A 328 -8.43 -6.84 0.45
C ALA A 328 -7.82 -8.22 0.69
N THR A 329 -7.37 -8.46 1.91
CA THR A 329 -6.95 -9.80 2.35
C THR A 329 -7.92 -10.35 3.38
N THR A 330 -8.01 -11.65 3.47
CA THR A 330 -8.76 -12.37 4.50
C THR A 330 -8.16 -13.74 4.78
N HIS A 331 -8.43 -14.25 5.96
CA HIS A 331 -8.24 -15.65 6.32
C HIS A 331 -9.57 -16.33 6.76
N SER A 332 -10.70 -15.60 6.62
CA SER A 332 -12.02 -16.02 7.09
C SER A 332 -12.90 -16.54 5.94
N ASN A 333 -13.49 -17.72 6.12
CA ASN A 333 -14.50 -18.24 5.21
C ASN A 333 -15.79 -17.43 5.24
N ASP A 334 -16.15 -16.85 6.38
CA ASP A 334 -17.33 -16.00 6.49
C ASP A 334 -17.16 -14.71 5.70
N CYS A 335 -15.92 -14.15 5.70
CA CYS A 335 -15.59 -13.01 4.86
C CYS A 335 -15.70 -13.36 3.37
N LEU A 336 -15.22 -14.52 2.94
CA LEU A 336 -15.33 -14.98 1.56
C LEU A 336 -16.80 -15.18 1.13
N LYS A 337 -17.64 -15.77 1.98
CA LYS A 337 -19.09 -15.88 1.74
C LYS A 337 -19.74 -14.51 1.61
N ALA A 338 -19.41 -13.59 2.51
CA ALA A 338 -19.90 -12.22 2.48
C ALA A 338 -19.45 -11.47 1.22
N PHE A 339 -18.19 -11.66 0.79
CA PHE A 339 -17.66 -11.11 -0.46
C PHE A 339 -18.47 -11.58 -1.67
N GLN A 340 -18.70 -12.88 -1.79
CA GLN A 340 -19.50 -13.45 -2.89
C GLN A 340 -20.93 -12.88 -2.90
N MET A 341 -21.55 -12.72 -1.70
CA MET A 341 -22.89 -12.11 -1.59
C MET A 341 -22.90 -10.64 -1.97
N GLY A 342 -21.83 -9.90 -1.61
CA GLY A 342 -21.71 -8.47 -1.87
C GLY A 342 -21.37 -8.10 -3.31
N THR A 343 -20.64 -8.99 -4.02
CA THR A 343 -20.21 -8.78 -5.40
C THR A 343 -21.15 -9.36 -6.45
N LYS A 344 -22.13 -10.21 -6.03
CA LYS A 344 -23.05 -10.92 -6.93
C LYS A 344 -23.93 -9.98 -7.71
N GLY A 345 -23.99 -10.20 -9.02
CA GLY A 345 -25.03 -9.63 -9.91
C GLY A 345 -24.71 -8.24 -10.48
N ASP A 346 -23.53 -7.70 -10.30
CA ASP A 346 -23.10 -6.50 -11.02
C ASP A 346 -22.02 -6.86 -12.08
N PRO A 347 -22.40 -7.03 -13.36
CA PRO A 347 -21.47 -7.44 -14.42
C PRO A 347 -20.38 -6.42 -14.72
N LEU A 348 -20.50 -5.19 -14.20
CA LEU A 348 -19.48 -4.13 -14.35
C LEU A 348 -18.44 -4.15 -13.23
N LEU A 349 -18.69 -4.92 -12.17
CA LEU A 349 -17.80 -5.07 -11.04
C LEU A 349 -17.33 -6.52 -10.95
N ASN A 350 -16.25 -6.84 -11.65
CA ASN A 350 -15.61 -8.14 -11.51
C ASN A 350 -15.05 -8.28 -10.09
N GLY A 351 -15.79 -8.96 -9.22
CA GLY A 351 -15.28 -9.47 -7.96
C GLY A 351 -14.41 -10.69 -8.23
N VAL A 352 -13.14 -10.64 -7.87
CA VAL A 352 -12.18 -11.73 -8.06
C VAL A 352 -11.62 -12.14 -6.70
N ALA A 353 -11.73 -13.42 -6.37
CA ALA A 353 -11.01 -13.98 -5.25
C ALA A 353 -9.76 -14.71 -5.76
N VAL A 354 -8.64 -14.50 -5.08
CA VAL A 354 -7.33 -15.03 -5.45
C VAL A 354 -6.75 -15.78 -4.26
N ARG A 355 -6.59 -17.09 -4.41
CA ARG A 355 -5.94 -17.93 -3.41
C ARG A 355 -4.44 -17.97 -3.69
N ILE A 356 -3.66 -17.69 -2.66
CA ILE A 356 -2.21 -17.78 -2.69
C ILE A 356 -1.78 -18.93 -1.79
N GLU A 357 -0.99 -19.84 -2.35
CA GLU A 357 -0.38 -20.96 -1.64
C GLU A 357 1.12 -20.98 -1.85
N LYS A 358 1.84 -21.49 -0.87
CA LYS A 358 3.28 -21.79 -1.03
C LYS A 358 3.48 -23.30 -0.88
N LYS A 359 3.95 -23.96 -1.97
CA LYS A 359 4.23 -25.40 -2.01
C LYS A 359 5.66 -25.61 -2.49
N ASN A 360 6.45 -26.33 -1.72
CA ASN A 360 7.86 -26.65 -2.07
C ASN A 360 8.73 -25.42 -2.39
N GLY A 361 8.41 -24.27 -1.78
CA GLY A 361 9.12 -23.02 -2.03
C GLY A 361 8.52 -22.15 -3.13
N GLU A 362 7.70 -22.70 -4.01
CA GLU A 362 7.06 -21.97 -5.11
C GLU A 362 5.68 -21.45 -4.72
N PHE A 363 5.30 -20.31 -5.27
CA PHE A 363 3.97 -19.73 -5.09
C PHE A 363 3.00 -20.20 -6.17
N GLY A 364 1.92 -20.80 -5.71
CA GLY A 364 0.74 -21.13 -6.54
C GLY A 364 -0.33 -20.07 -6.40
N VAL A 365 -0.93 -19.68 -7.51
CA VAL A 365 -2.06 -18.75 -7.56
C VAL A 365 -3.25 -19.43 -8.19
N GLU A 366 -4.38 -19.37 -7.51
CA GLU A 366 -5.66 -19.89 -8.02
C GLU A 366 -6.69 -18.75 -8.02
N ILE A 367 -7.31 -18.51 -9.18
CA ILE A 367 -8.23 -17.40 -9.40
C ILE A 367 -9.66 -17.92 -9.44
N PHE A 368 -10.54 -17.25 -8.71
CA PHE A 368 -11.97 -17.56 -8.64
C PHE A 368 -12.77 -16.34 -9.07
N ASP A 369 -13.38 -16.44 -10.24
CA ASP A 369 -14.38 -15.47 -10.71
C ASP A 369 -15.74 -15.69 -9.99
N GLU A 370 -16.72 -14.83 -10.25
CA GLU A 370 -18.05 -14.89 -9.63
C GLU A 370 -18.72 -16.26 -9.83
N LYS A 371 -18.59 -16.89 -11.02
CA LYS A 371 -19.21 -18.17 -11.34
C LYS A 371 -18.58 -19.30 -10.54
N ARG A 372 -17.26 -19.32 -10.49
CA ARG A 372 -16.49 -20.34 -9.77
C ARG A 372 -16.69 -20.22 -8.26
N LEU A 373 -16.74 -18.99 -7.73
CA LEU A 373 -17.07 -18.73 -6.32
C LEU A 373 -18.47 -19.21 -5.97
N ALA A 374 -19.46 -18.94 -6.83
CA ALA A 374 -20.84 -19.40 -6.59
C ALA A 374 -20.96 -20.92 -6.56
N LEU A 375 -20.19 -21.64 -7.38
CA LEU A 375 -20.15 -23.11 -7.38
C LEU A 375 -19.52 -23.64 -6.09
N ILE A 376 -18.37 -23.11 -5.69
CA ILE A 376 -17.63 -23.50 -4.49
C ILE A 376 -18.49 -23.30 -3.24
N MET A 377 -19.19 -22.16 -3.15
CA MET A 377 -20.10 -21.89 -2.03
C MET A 377 -21.28 -22.85 -1.97
N LYS A 378 -21.79 -23.28 -3.14
CA LYS A 378 -22.88 -24.25 -3.23
C LYS A 378 -22.45 -25.64 -2.78
N GLU A 379 -21.23 -26.03 -3.10
CA GLU A 379 -20.64 -27.33 -2.78
C GLU A 379 -20.00 -27.38 -1.38
N GLU A 380 -20.05 -26.28 -0.62
CA GLU A 380 -19.41 -26.13 0.70
C GLU A 380 -17.92 -26.49 0.71
N ILE A 381 -17.24 -26.28 -0.42
CA ILE A 381 -15.80 -26.56 -0.55
C ILE A 381 -15.00 -25.48 0.19
N GLU A 382 -14.14 -25.92 1.11
CA GLU A 382 -13.24 -25.01 1.83
C GLU A 382 -12.04 -24.63 0.95
N ILE A 383 -11.83 -23.33 0.71
CA ILE A 383 -10.73 -22.81 -0.13
C ILE A 383 -9.73 -21.95 0.66
N ARG A 384 -9.36 -22.41 1.85
CA ARG A 384 -8.31 -21.76 2.67
C ARG A 384 -6.91 -22.09 2.18
#